data_9c833cdd176e1eb84f8a6a08a3812d2c
#
_entry.id   9c833cdd176e1eb84f8a6a08a3812d2c
#
_cell.length_a   1.000
_cell.length_b   1.000
_cell.length_c   1.000
_cell.angle_alpha   90.00
_cell.angle_beta   90.00
_cell.angle_gamma   90.00
#
_symmetry.space_group_name_H-M   'P 1'
#
loop_
_entity.id
_entity.type
_entity.pdbx_description
1 polymer ?
#
loop_
_entity_poly.entity_id
_entity_poly.type
_entity_poly.pdbx_seq_one_letter_code
_entity_poly.pdbx_strand_id
1 'polypeptide(L)'
;MKQWIAVFFLVGFCVNWLPVSAQNLTDGNTPTPAMMELVLKNQAANILEAREWQDRLRADSLFTRTLVQTLKLPHSFRYPFDSLGTISVVYAPDSAFRIFSWQLMKDFSFYRQKGAIQYKTANGSLRLTPLFDISPFTEQPCDSVRDANQWIGAVYYKILLNTYQGKNYYTLLGYDEHDARSTRKWMEVLTFNEQGQPQFGGNYFQYRPDDMKPPVPTFRFYLEYKKGGNARLNYDEELQLITFAHLVSENGVPAAHYTLVPEGSYEGFKWVQGKWVHIPVVDALDPNPQINPPKENPAPGNMPTGLPVPKKKKSGTGNN
;
A
#
# COMPACT_ATOMS: atom_id res chain seq x y z
N MET A 1 12.92 76.29 -65.19
CA MET A 1 12.45 75.02 -64.59
C MET A 1 13.61 74.03 -64.69
N LYS A 2 14.29 73.79 -63.60
CA LYS A 2 15.43 72.85 -63.54
C LYS A 2 14.97 71.57 -62.82
N GLN A 3 14.96 70.45 -63.57
CA GLN A 3 14.68 69.14 -63.02
C GLN A 3 15.99 68.58 -62.40
N TRP A 4 15.93 68.13 -61.15
CA TRP A 4 16.97 67.39 -60.45
C TRP A 4 16.67 65.91 -60.56
N ILE A 5 17.54 65.11 -61.15
CA ILE A 5 17.48 63.67 -61.18
C ILE A 5 18.34 63.16 -60.00
N ALA A 6 17.67 62.55 -59.07
CA ALA A 6 18.35 61.88 -57.97
C ALA A 6 18.63 60.45 -58.36
N VAL A 7 19.94 60.08 -58.40
CA VAL A 7 20.45 58.69 -58.65
C VAL A 7 20.56 58.00 -57.29
N PHE A 8 19.73 57.02 -57.06
CA PHE A 8 19.86 56.10 -55.90
C PHE A 8 20.87 55.03 -56.22
N PHE A 9 22.00 54.98 -55.45
CA PHE A 9 22.92 53.85 -55.39
C PHE A 9 22.37 52.78 -54.44
N LEU A 10 21.97 51.64 -55.00
CA LEU A 10 21.62 50.45 -54.23
C LEU A 10 22.89 49.71 -53.89
N VAL A 11 23.37 49.84 -52.62
CA VAL A 11 24.47 49.01 -52.10
C VAL A 11 23.86 47.70 -51.65
N GLY A 12 24.07 46.65 -52.46
CA GLY A 12 23.68 45.28 -52.11
C GLY A 12 24.58 44.76 -51.01
N PHE A 13 24.00 44.58 -49.80
CA PHE A 13 24.65 43.87 -48.71
C PHE A 13 24.42 42.37 -48.92
N CYS A 14 25.40 41.69 -49.47
CA CYS A 14 25.43 40.20 -49.49
C CYS A 14 25.67 39.70 -48.07
N VAL A 15 24.62 39.36 -47.34
CA VAL A 15 24.72 38.64 -46.09
C VAL A 15 25.03 37.16 -46.42
N ASN A 16 26.31 36.77 -46.25
CA ASN A 16 26.68 35.37 -46.30
C ASN A 16 26.08 34.67 -45.07
N TRP A 17 25.03 33.92 -45.30
CA TRP A 17 24.49 32.96 -44.34
C TRP A 17 25.43 31.76 -44.30
N LEU A 18 26.38 31.78 -43.35
CA LEU A 18 27.10 30.55 -42.98
C LEU A 18 26.11 29.62 -42.26
N PRO A 19 25.99 28.37 -42.61
CA PRO A 19 25.21 27.41 -41.83
C PRO A 19 25.90 27.29 -40.48
N VAL A 20 25.26 27.80 -39.43
CA VAL A 20 25.61 27.45 -38.06
C VAL A 20 25.32 25.98 -37.94
N SER A 21 26.33 25.12 -38.06
CA SER A 21 26.28 23.74 -37.66
C SER A 21 25.88 23.76 -36.17
N ALA A 22 24.67 23.34 -35.88
CA ALA A 22 24.29 23.02 -34.52
C ALA A 22 25.21 21.88 -34.08
N GLN A 23 26.33 22.23 -33.47
CA GLN A 23 27.12 21.27 -32.71
C GLN A 23 26.17 20.75 -31.64
N ASN A 24 25.77 19.49 -31.78
CA ASN A 24 25.18 18.74 -30.68
C ASN A 24 26.17 18.79 -29.53
N LEU A 25 25.97 19.75 -28.63
CA LEU A 25 26.55 19.71 -27.29
C LEU A 25 25.93 18.51 -26.60
N THR A 26 26.39 17.33 -26.92
CA THR A 26 26.32 16.18 -26.03
C THR A 26 27.33 16.44 -24.91
N ASP A 27 27.09 17.50 -24.14
CA ASP A 27 27.70 17.65 -22.86
C ASP A 27 27.28 16.44 -22.03
N GLY A 28 28.26 15.71 -21.47
CA GLY A 28 28.14 14.49 -20.69
C GLY A 28 27.35 14.61 -19.40
N ASN A 29 26.24 15.30 -19.40
CA ASN A 29 25.40 15.62 -18.23
C ASN A 29 23.96 15.12 -18.39
N THR A 30 23.78 13.99 -19.07
CA THR A 30 22.47 13.29 -18.98
C THR A 30 22.29 12.87 -17.52
N PRO A 31 21.24 13.33 -16.82
CA PRO A 31 21.06 13.01 -15.43
C PRO A 31 20.98 11.47 -15.27
N THR A 32 21.80 10.95 -14.37
CA THR A 32 21.76 9.52 -14.04
C THR A 32 20.74 9.27 -12.91
N PRO A 33 20.18 8.06 -12.74
CA PRO A 33 19.31 7.75 -11.62
C PRO A 33 19.96 8.08 -10.26
N ALA A 34 21.27 7.86 -10.12
CA ALA A 34 22.01 8.17 -8.88
C ALA A 34 22.04 9.68 -8.56
N MET A 35 22.26 10.53 -9.57
CA MET A 35 22.21 11.99 -9.40
C MET A 35 20.80 12.46 -9.00
N MET A 36 19.79 11.87 -9.66
CA MET A 36 18.39 12.19 -9.37
C MET A 36 17.96 11.71 -7.98
N GLU A 37 18.49 10.58 -7.51
CA GLU A 37 18.19 10.07 -6.17
C GLU A 37 18.63 10.99 -5.05
N LEU A 38 19.75 11.70 -5.20
CA LEU A 38 20.18 12.72 -4.22
C LEU A 38 19.14 13.84 -4.09
N VAL A 39 18.54 14.27 -5.21
CA VAL A 39 17.47 15.27 -5.21
C VAL A 39 16.20 14.69 -4.57
N LEU A 40 15.82 13.48 -4.97
CA LEU A 40 14.67 12.76 -4.43
C LEU A 40 14.79 12.55 -2.92
N LYS A 41 15.97 12.19 -2.40
CA LYS A 41 16.23 12.01 -0.97
C LYS A 41 15.91 13.28 -0.18
N ASN A 42 16.39 14.45 -0.64
CA ASN A 42 16.12 15.71 0.01
C ASN A 42 14.64 16.10 -0.04
N GLN A 43 13.98 15.85 -1.18
CA GLN A 43 12.55 16.10 -1.32
C GLN A 43 11.73 15.16 -0.43
N ALA A 44 12.11 13.88 -0.33
CA ALA A 44 11.48 12.88 0.54
C ALA A 44 11.60 13.25 2.02
N ALA A 45 12.78 13.73 2.47
CA ALA A 45 12.97 14.24 3.82
C ALA A 45 12.00 15.39 4.14
N ASN A 46 11.84 16.33 3.22
CA ASN A 46 10.94 17.47 3.40
C ASN A 46 9.45 17.07 3.47
N ILE A 47 9.04 15.95 2.84
CA ILE A 47 7.67 15.41 3.01
C ILE A 47 7.39 15.07 4.48
N LEU A 48 8.40 14.58 5.21
CA LEU A 48 8.27 14.18 6.60
C LEU A 48 8.56 15.33 7.58
N GLU A 49 9.62 16.11 7.33
CA GLU A 49 10.20 17.03 8.30
C GLU A 49 9.61 18.45 8.24
N ALA A 50 9.04 18.87 7.11
CA ALA A 50 8.44 20.19 7.00
C ALA A 50 7.33 20.37 8.04
N ARG A 51 7.29 21.52 8.73
CA ARG A 51 6.33 21.80 9.78
C ARG A 51 4.93 22.00 9.24
N GLU A 52 4.82 22.83 8.19
CA GLU A 52 3.56 23.26 7.64
C GLU A 52 3.03 22.24 6.60
N TRP A 53 1.74 21.99 6.62
CA TRP A 53 1.07 21.14 5.63
C TRP A 53 1.36 21.56 4.18
N GLN A 54 1.32 22.87 3.90
CA GLN A 54 1.54 23.41 2.58
C GLN A 54 2.94 23.09 2.06
N ASP A 55 3.95 23.07 2.94
CA ASP A 55 5.33 22.78 2.57
C ASP A 55 5.52 21.28 2.34
N ARG A 56 4.89 20.42 3.14
CA ARG A 56 4.83 18.97 2.88
C ARG A 56 4.17 18.67 1.55
N LEU A 57 3.05 19.34 1.23
CA LEU A 57 2.33 19.15 -0.03
C LEU A 57 3.17 19.62 -1.24
N ARG A 58 3.94 20.73 -1.11
CA ARG A 58 4.89 21.17 -2.13
C ARG A 58 6.01 20.16 -2.31
N ALA A 59 6.59 19.66 -1.21
CA ALA A 59 7.63 18.65 -1.24
C ALA A 59 7.15 17.36 -1.92
N ASP A 60 5.94 16.86 -1.59
CA ASP A 60 5.30 15.71 -2.24
C ASP A 60 5.11 15.93 -3.75
N SER A 61 4.66 17.11 -4.14
CA SER A 61 4.46 17.44 -5.56
C SER A 61 5.78 17.50 -6.33
N LEU A 62 6.84 18.06 -5.74
CA LEU A 62 8.18 18.08 -6.31
C LEU A 62 8.77 16.69 -6.39
N PHE A 63 8.69 15.92 -5.31
CA PHE A 63 9.15 14.53 -5.24
C PHE A 63 8.49 13.68 -6.32
N THR A 64 7.17 13.72 -6.41
CA THR A 64 6.41 12.93 -7.41
C THR A 64 6.85 13.27 -8.84
N ARG A 65 7.01 14.56 -9.15
CA ARG A 65 7.48 15.01 -10.47
C ARG A 65 8.89 14.53 -10.78
N THR A 66 9.81 14.71 -9.84
CA THR A 66 11.20 14.27 -9.96
C THR A 66 11.30 12.75 -10.08
N LEU A 67 10.53 12.01 -9.27
CA LEU A 67 10.46 10.55 -9.35
C LEU A 67 10.02 10.09 -10.75
N VAL A 68 8.92 10.63 -11.28
CA VAL A 68 8.44 10.28 -12.63
C VAL A 68 9.49 10.62 -13.70
N GLN A 69 10.18 11.75 -13.60
CA GLN A 69 11.27 12.10 -14.51
C GLN A 69 12.42 11.10 -14.42
N THR A 70 12.81 10.70 -13.22
CA THR A 70 13.86 9.70 -12.99
C THR A 70 13.45 8.33 -13.53
N LEU A 71 12.20 7.93 -13.30
CA LEU A 71 11.69 6.65 -13.79
C LEU A 71 11.56 6.58 -15.32
N LYS A 72 11.50 7.71 -16.02
CA LYS A 72 11.55 7.78 -17.49
C LYS A 72 12.95 7.49 -18.07
N LEU A 73 14.00 7.55 -17.25
CA LEU A 73 15.34 7.18 -17.72
C LEU A 73 15.36 5.70 -18.11
N PRO A 74 16.04 5.35 -19.21
CA PRO A 74 16.11 3.97 -19.68
C PRO A 74 16.60 3.01 -18.59
N HIS A 75 15.98 1.86 -18.49
CA HIS A 75 16.32 0.82 -17.52
C HIS A 75 16.21 1.23 -16.04
N SER A 76 15.49 2.31 -15.71
CA SER A 76 15.28 2.80 -14.34
C SER A 76 14.75 1.72 -13.38
N PHE A 77 14.02 0.71 -13.88
CA PHE A 77 13.54 -0.41 -13.08
C PHE A 77 14.66 -1.19 -12.37
N ARG A 78 15.87 -1.20 -12.91
CA ARG A 78 17.03 -1.89 -12.32
C ARG A 78 17.72 -1.09 -11.22
N TYR A 79 17.46 0.22 -11.15
CA TYR A 79 18.07 1.08 -10.15
C TYR A 79 17.30 0.98 -8.83
N PRO A 80 17.93 0.61 -7.69
CA PRO A 80 17.23 0.20 -6.47
C PRO A 80 16.59 1.35 -5.69
N PHE A 81 17.15 2.56 -5.72
CA PHE A 81 16.72 3.71 -4.90
C PHE A 81 16.88 3.48 -3.38
N ASP A 82 18.02 2.90 -2.98
CA ASP A 82 18.27 2.48 -1.59
C ASP A 82 18.38 3.63 -0.57
N SER A 83 18.62 4.87 -1.03
CA SER A 83 18.81 6.01 -0.13
C SER A 83 17.59 6.89 0.09
N LEU A 84 16.40 6.50 -0.41
CA LEU A 84 15.19 7.30 -0.25
C LEU A 84 14.64 7.33 1.19
N GLY A 85 15.01 6.37 2.03
CA GLY A 85 14.74 6.34 3.48
C GLY A 85 13.27 6.37 3.89
N THR A 86 12.57 7.46 3.62
CA THR A 86 11.17 7.68 3.99
C THR A 86 10.15 7.19 2.95
N ILE A 87 10.62 6.79 1.77
CA ILE A 87 9.82 6.26 0.68
C ILE A 87 10.07 4.76 0.58
N SER A 88 9.03 3.98 0.72
CA SER A 88 9.16 2.54 0.53
C SER A 88 9.28 2.17 -0.95
N VAL A 89 10.24 1.32 -1.28
CA VAL A 89 10.44 0.74 -2.60
C VAL A 89 10.54 -0.77 -2.46
N VAL A 90 9.48 -1.49 -2.78
CA VAL A 90 9.41 -2.95 -2.58
C VAL A 90 9.23 -3.65 -3.92
N TYR A 91 10.11 -4.62 -4.21
CA TYR A 91 10.05 -5.42 -5.43
C TYR A 91 9.19 -6.67 -5.23
N ALA A 92 8.43 -7.04 -6.24
CA ALA A 92 7.83 -8.36 -6.31
C ALA A 92 8.94 -9.43 -6.37
N PRO A 93 8.78 -10.60 -5.70
CA PRO A 93 9.81 -11.64 -5.65
C PRO A 93 10.25 -12.17 -7.01
N ASP A 94 9.35 -12.17 -8.00
CA ASP A 94 9.63 -12.54 -9.41
C ASP A 94 10.18 -11.38 -10.25
N SER A 95 10.38 -10.22 -9.63
CA SER A 95 10.83 -8.99 -10.30
C SER A 95 9.93 -8.54 -11.46
N ALA A 96 8.65 -8.89 -11.47
CA ALA A 96 7.71 -8.44 -12.50
C ALA A 96 7.36 -6.96 -12.35
N PHE A 97 7.34 -6.45 -11.13
CA PHE A 97 7.08 -5.06 -10.79
C PHE A 97 7.72 -4.67 -9.46
N ARG A 98 7.67 -3.37 -9.15
CA ARG A 98 7.92 -2.83 -7.80
C ARG A 98 6.88 -1.78 -7.45
N ILE A 99 6.69 -1.57 -6.15
CA ILE A 99 5.77 -0.56 -5.62
C ILE A 99 6.59 0.50 -4.89
N PHE A 100 6.36 1.76 -5.25
CA PHE A 100 6.74 2.93 -4.47
C PHE A 100 5.54 3.29 -3.61
N SER A 101 5.73 3.50 -2.32
CA SER A 101 4.65 3.96 -1.44
C SER A 101 5.20 4.83 -0.32
N TRP A 102 4.43 5.87 0.03
CA TRP A 102 4.74 6.79 1.12
C TRP A 102 3.46 7.42 1.66
N GLN A 103 3.58 8.03 2.82
CA GLN A 103 2.46 8.77 3.40
C GLN A 103 2.77 10.25 3.55
N LEU A 104 1.75 11.07 3.43
CA LEU A 104 1.75 12.50 3.59
C LEU A 104 0.86 12.87 4.77
N MET A 105 1.46 13.35 5.86
CA MET A 105 0.74 13.80 7.04
C MET A 105 0.21 15.21 6.83
N LYS A 106 -1.10 15.40 6.90
CA LYS A 106 -1.70 16.72 6.98
C LYS A 106 -1.63 17.27 8.40
N ASP A 107 -2.12 16.47 9.33
CA ASP A 107 -2.06 16.68 10.78
C ASP A 107 -2.08 15.30 11.48
N PHE A 108 -2.07 15.29 12.83
CA PHE A 108 -2.05 14.03 13.58
C PHE A 108 -3.30 13.17 13.41
N SER A 109 -4.38 13.72 12.85
CA SER A 109 -5.64 13.00 12.63
C SER A 109 -5.87 12.62 11.17
N PHE A 110 -5.01 13.06 10.25
CA PHE A 110 -5.21 12.85 8.83
C PHE A 110 -3.91 12.58 8.09
N TYR A 111 -3.83 11.39 7.53
CA TYR A 111 -2.74 10.92 6.68
C TYR A 111 -3.29 10.54 5.32
N ARG A 112 -2.55 10.82 4.26
CA ARG A 112 -2.87 10.44 2.90
C ARG A 112 -1.77 9.56 2.33
N GLN A 113 -2.16 8.43 1.79
CA GLN A 113 -1.23 7.49 1.18
C GLN A 113 -0.97 7.86 -0.27
N LYS A 114 0.24 7.64 -0.71
CA LYS A 114 0.71 7.86 -2.08
C LYS A 114 1.42 6.62 -2.57
N GLY A 115 1.27 6.31 -3.85
CA GLY A 115 1.96 5.15 -4.41
C GLY A 115 1.91 5.06 -5.92
N ALA A 116 2.76 4.20 -6.45
CA ALA A 116 2.77 3.84 -7.85
C ALA A 116 3.38 2.45 -8.05
N ILE A 117 2.88 1.70 -9.03
CA ILE A 117 3.46 0.43 -9.47
C ILE A 117 4.27 0.69 -10.74
N GLN A 118 5.57 0.40 -10.69
CA GLN A 118 6.42 0.36 -11.87
C GLN A 118 6.60 -1.09 -12.32
N TYR A 119 6.33 -1.36 -13.59
CA TYR A 119 6.48 -2.69 -14.17
C TYR A 119 7.81 -2.84 -14.88
N LYS A 120 8.38 -4.05 -14.83
CA LYS A 120 9.51 -4.42 -15.66
C LYS A 120 9.06 -4.47 -17.13
N THR A 121 9.85 -3.87 -18.02
CA THR A 121 9.62 -3.90 -19.46
C THR A 121 10.83 -4.49 -20.16
N ALA A 122 10.63 -5.17 -21.27
CA ALA A 122 11.72 -5.81 -22.03
C ALA A 122 12.69 -4.78 -22.61
N ASN A 123 12.18 -3.65 -23.08
CA ASN A 123 12.96 -2.56 -23.71
C ASN A 123 13.48 -1.51 -22.72
N GLY A 124 13.22 -1.66 -21.40
CA GLY A 124 13.63 -0.71 -20.38
C GLY A 124 12.85 0.61 -20.36
N SER A 125 11.77 0.75 -21.14
CA SER A 125 10.90 1.92 -21.11
C SER A 125 10.03 1.94 -19.85
N LEU A 126 9.57 3.11 -19.45
CA LEU A 126 8.69 3.26 -18.29
C LEU A 126 7.28 2.72 -18.59
N ARG A 127 6.82 1.76 -17.76
CA ARG A 127 5.41 1.44 -17.55
C ARG A 127 5.08 1.67 -16.09
N LEU A 128 4.17 2.60 -15.81
CA LEU A 128 3.83 3.07 -14.46
C LEU A 128 2.32 3.16 -14.30
N THR A 129 1.81 2.65 -13.18
CA THR A 129 0.42 2.83 -12.76
C THR A 129 0.42 3.63 -11.45
N PRO A 130 -0.06 4.88 -11.42
CA PRO A 130 -0.25 5.61 -10.18
C PRO A 130 -1.38 5.00 -9.35
N LEU A 131 -1.27 5.09 -8.02
CA LEU A 131 -2.26 4.60 -7.06
C LEU A 131 -2.94 5.80 -6.41
N PHE A 132 -4.28 5.83 -6.45
CA PHE A 132 -5.08 6.91 -5.89
C PHE A 132 -5.77 6.44 -4.61
N ASP A 133 -5.31 6.97 -3.49
CA ASP A 133 -5.83 6.65 -2.16
C ASP A 133 -7.22 7.23 -1.94
N ILE A 134 -8.19 6.35 -1.69
CA ILE A 134 -9.55 6.71 -1.31
C ILE A 134 -9.89 6.32 0.14
N SER A 135 -8.92 5.84 0.91
CA SER A 135 -9.14 5.40 2.30
C SER A 135 -9.83 6.46 3.16
N PRO A 136 -9.53 7.79 3.04
CA PRO A 136 -10.21 8.83 3.81
C PRO A 136 -11.71 8.98 3.51
N PHE A 137 -12.18 8.41 2.40
CA PHE A 137 -13.57 8.49 1.94
C PHE A 137 -14.26 7.13 1.94
N THR A 138 -13.65 6.12 2.58
CA THR A 138 -14.12 4.73 2.56
C THR A 138 -14.43 4.28 3.98
N GLU A 139 -15.72 4.08 4.30
CA GLU A 139 -16.15 3.60 5.62
C GLU A 139 -15.83 2.12 5.83
N GLN A 140 -15.98 1.31 4.78
CA GLN A 140 -15.74 -0.13 4.80
C GLN A 140 -14.60 -0.53 3.84
N PRO A 141 -13.34 -0.35 4.24
CA PRO A 141 -12.22 -0.58 3.34
C PRO A 141 -12.00 -2.06 2.96
N CYS A 142 -12.67 -2.98 3.66
CA CYS A 142 -12.52 -4.42 3.49
C CYS A 142 -13.67 -5.09 2.72
N ASP A 143 -14.58 -4.34 2.10
CA ASP A 143 -15.83 -4.83 1.53
C ASP A 143 -15.73 -5.35 0.09
N SER A 144 -14.70 -4.94 -0.66
CA SER A 144 -14.63 -5.21 -2.10
C SER A 144 -13.21 -5.19 -2.66
N VAL A 145 -13.05 -5.73 -3.87
CA VAL A 145 -11.85 -5.55 -4.71
C VAL A 145 -11.78 -4.10 -5.17
N ARG A 146 -10.58 -3.53 -5.16
CA ARG A 146 -10.31 -2.16 -5.60
C ARG A 146 -9.28 -2.15 -6.72
N ASP A 147 -9.39 -1.20 -7.63
CA ASP A 147 -8.40 -0.94 -8.66
C ASP A 147 -7.40 0.17 -8.23
N ALA A 148 -6.52 0.59 -9.13
CA ALA A 148 -5.54 1.64 -8.88
C ALA A 148 -6.17 3.01 -8.58
N ASN A 149 -7.39 3.28 -9.06
CA ASN A 149 -8.11 4.55 -8.84
C ASN A 149 -8.90 4.55 -7.52
N GLN A 150 -9.06 3.38 -6.92
CA GLN A 150 -9.83 3.18 -5.69
C GLN A 150 -8.98 2.47 -4.62
N TRP A 151 -7.69 2.68 -4.65
CA TRP A 151 -6.75 2.03 -3.76
C TRP A 151 -7.01 2.41 -2.29
N ILE A 152 -6.96 1.42 -1.38
CA ILE A 152 -6.90 1.65 0.07
C ILE A 152 -5.44 1.73 0.43
N GLY A 153 -4.97 2.93 0.70
CA GLY A 153 -3.55 3.25 0.80
C GLY A 153 -2.83 2.63 1.99
N ALA A 154 -1.61 2.19 1.75
CA ALA A 154 -0.65 1.79 2.77
C ALA A 154 0.79 2.00 2.30
N VAL A 155 1.72 2.19 3.24
CA VAL A 155 3.15 2.12 2.96
C VAL A 155 3.56 0.66 3.03
N TYR A 156 3.75 0.02 1.87
CA TYR A 156 4.10 -1.40 1.80
C TYR A 156 5.56 -1.63 2.16
N TYR A 157 5.83 -2.61 3.00
CA TYR A 157 7.19 -2.99 3.42
C TYR A 157 7.58 -4.43 3.05
N LYS A 158 6.64 -5.26 2.60
CA LYS A 158 6.91 -6.63 2.13
C LYS A 158 5.92 -7.02 1.04
N ILE A 159 6.39 -7.76 0.03
CA ILE A 159 5.58 -8.44 -0.97
C ILE A 159 5.95 -9.93 -0.92
N LEU A 160 4.96 -10.79 -0.79
CA LEU A 160 5.09 -12.24 -0.88
C LEU A 160 4.47 -12.70 -2.19
N LEU A 161 5.03 -13.72 -2.81
CA LEU A 161 4.47 -14.35 -4.00
C LEU A 161 4.04 -15.77 -3.68
N ASN A 162 2.76 -16.05 -3.89
CA ASN A 162 2.20 -17.38 -3.86
C ASN A 162 1.59 -17.71 -5.22
N THR A 163 1.69 -18.95 -5.63
CA THR A 163 1.08 -19.44 -6.88
C THR A 163 0.04 -20.51 -6.54
N TYR A 164 -1.12 -20.42 -7.13
CA TYR A 164 -2.17 -21.43 -6.99
C TYR A 164 -2.94 -21.56 -8.32
N GLN A 165 -3.10 -22.78 -8.80
CA GLN A 165 -3.76 -23.10 -10.08
C GLN A 165 -3.20 -22.27 -11.26
N GLY A 166 -1.87 -22.09 -11.32
CA GLY A 166 -1.20 -21.35 -12.37
C GLY A 166 -1.33 -19.82 -12.32
N LYS A 167 -1.99 -19.28 -11.28
CA LYS A 167 -2.15 -17.85 -11.07
C LYS A 167 -1.26 -17.35 -9.94
N ASN A 168 -0.65 -16.18 -10.13
CA ASN A 168 0.18 -15.50 -9.12
C ASN A 168 -0.68 -14.60 -8.23
N TYR A 169 -0.40 -14.66 -6.92
CA TYR A 169 -1.02 -13.86 -5.86
C TYR A 169 0.09 -13.16 -5.09
N TYR A 170 0.10 -11.83 -5.11
CA TYR A 170 1.11 -11.03 -4.40
C TYR A 170 0.50 -10.49 -3.12
N THR A 171 0.91 -11.06 -1.98
CA THR A 171 0.44 -10.57 -0.68
C THR A 171 1.30 -9.41 -0.25
N LEU A 172 0.66 -8.27 -0.03
CA LEU A 172 1.27 -7.02 0.38
C LEU A 172 1.08 -6.84 1.89
N LEU A 173 2.18 -6.59 2.61
CA LEU A 173 2.13 -6.15 4.00
C LEU A 173 2.45 -4.67 4.04
N GLY A 174 1.57 -3.89 4.69
CA GLY A 174 1.64 -2.44 4.69
C GLY A 174 1.38 -1.81 6.06
N TYR A 175 1.70 -0.54 6.14
CA TYR A 175 1.57 0.29 7.32
C TYR A 175 0.80 1.57 6.99
N ASP A 176 -0.04 2.01 7.92
CA ASP A 176 -0.80 3.25 7.84
C ASP A 176 -0.87 3.90 9.24
N GLU A 177 -0.42 5.13 9.36
CA GLU A 177 -0.55 5.91 10.60
C GLU A 177 -2.01 6.14 11.00
N HIS A 178 -2.93 6.05 10.06
CA HIS A 178 -4.36 6.11 10.20
C HIS A 178 -4.87 7.43 10.80
N ASP A 179 -4.97 7.54 12.13
CA ASP A 179 -5.47 8.74 12.79
C ASP A 179 -4.70 9.09 14.08
N ALA A 180 -5.21 10.06 14.86
CA ALA A 180 -4.58 10.49 16.12
C ALA A 180 -4.61 9.44 17.22
N ARG A 181 -5.50 8.44 17.16
CA ARG A 181 -5.75 7.47 18.22
C ARG A 181 -5.21 6.07 17.91
N SER A 182 -5.18 5.70 16.64
CA SER A 182 -4.81 4.35 16.22
C SER A 182 -3.87 4.35 15.03
N THR A 183 -3.23 3.21 14.85
CA THR A 183 -2.35 2.85 13.74
C THR A 183 -2.87 1.55 13.14
N ARG A 184 -2.73 1.38 11.83
CA ARG A 184 -3.11 0.14 11.13
C ARG A 184 -1.93 -0.54 10.47
N LYS A 185 -1.94 -1.86 10.50
CA LYS A 185 -1.12 -2.69 9.60
C LYS A 185 -2.02 -3.49 8.69
N TRP A 186 -1.72 -3.43 7.40
CA TRP A 186 -2.54 -4.01 6.35
C TRP A 186 -1.93 -5.28 5.78
N MET A 187 -2.79 -6.21 5.45
CA MET A 187 -2.49 -7.39 4.65
C MET A 187 -3.54 -7.49 3.55
N GLU A 188 -3.11 -7.39 2.30
CA GLU A 188 -4.00 -7.54 1.15
C GLU A 188 -3.33 -8.33 0.02
N VAL A 189 -4.13 -8.88 -0.88
CA VAL A 189 -3.63 -9.64 -2.02
C VAL A 189 -3.83 -8.82 -3.29
N LEU A 190 -2.72 -8.53 -3.96
CA LEU A 190 -2.68 -7.92 -5.28
C LEU A 190 -2.69 -9.01 -6.35
N THR A 191 -3.59 -8.89 -7.31
CA THR A 191 -3.61 -9.69 -8.54
C THR A 191 -3.68 -8.77 -9.75
N PHE A 192 -3.52 -9.33 -10.93
CA PHE A 192 -3.68 -8.59 -12.19
C PHE A 192 -4.78 -9.24 -13.02
N ASN A 193 -5.64 -8.41 -13.61
CA ASN A 193 -6.66 -8.90 -14.54
C ASN A 193 -6.02 -9.26 -15.91
N GLU A 194 -6.83 -9.72 -16.87
CA GLU A 194 -6.37 -10.12 -18.21
C GLU A 194 -5.71 -8.97 -18.98
N GLN A 195 -6.06 -7.73 -18.68
CA GLN A 195 -5.46 -6.52 -19.27
C GLN A 195 -4.19 -6.08 -18.54
N GLY A 196 -3.76 -6.84 -17.50
CA GLY A 196 -2.59 -6.51 -16.67
C GLY A 196 -2.80 -5.29 -15.77
N GLN A 197 -4.05 -4.96 -15.43
CA GLN A 197 -4.39 -3.91 -14.47
C GLN A 197 -4.42 -4.48 -13.04
N PRO A 198 -3.92 -3.74 -12.04
CA PRO A 198 -3.86 -4.21 -10.67
C PRO A 198 -5.25 -4.27 -10.02
N GLN A 199 -5.49 -5.33 -9.27
CA GLN A 199 -6.68 -5.55 -8.46
C GLN A 199 -6.24 -5.84 -7.03
N PHE A 200 -6.61 -4.98 -6.11
CA PHE A 200 -6.27 -5.06 -4.69
C PHE A 200 -7.42 -5.67 -3.88
N GLY A 201 -7.09 -6.65 -3.04
CA GLY A 201 -8.07 -7.36 -2.23
C GLY A 201 -8.74 -8.53 -2.95
N GLY A 202 -9.57 -9.25 -2.21
CA GLY A 202 -10.32 -10.40 -2.65
C GLY A 202 -10.67 -11.32 -1.48
N ASN A 203 -11.59 -12.23 -1.68
CA ASN A 203 -11.96 -13.19 -0.65
C ASN A 203 -10.87 -14.26 -0.46
N TYR A 204 -9.72 -13.84 0.09
CA TYR A 204 -8.55 -14.69 0.31
C TYR A 204 -8.30 -15.03 1.77
N PHE A 205 -9.09 -14.50 2.71
CA PHE A 205 -8.88 -14.66 4.14
C PHE A 205 -9.92 -15.58 4.76
N GLN A 206 -9.46 -16.53 5.59
CA GLN A 206 -10.31 -17.48 6.28
C GLN A 206 -9.93 -17.51 7.76
N TYR A 207 -10.80 -16.93 8.62
CA TYR A 207 -10.64 -16.90 10.08
C TYR A 207 -12.01 -16.84 10.76
N ARG A 208 -12.01 -17.06 12.08
CA ARG A 208 -13.24 -16.90 12.89
C ARG A 208 -13.46 -15.41 13.16
N PRO A 209 -14.69 -14.92 12.99
CA PRO A 209 -15.04 -13.56 13.36
C PRO A 209 -14.79 -13.30 14.83
N ASP A 210 -14.25 -12.12 15.13
CA ASP A 210 -14.20 -11.54 16.47
C ASP A 210 -14.28 -10.01 16.35
N ASP A 211 -14.41 -9.31 17.51
CA ASP A 211 -14.57 -7.85 17.50
C ASP A 211 -13.27 -7.07 17.30
N MET A 212 -12.13 -7.76 17.17
CA MET A 212 -10.80 -7.15 17.01
C MET A 212 -10.28 -7.24 15.57
N LYS A 213 -10.90 -8.06 14.73
CA LYS A 213 -10.54 -8.29 13.33
C LYS A 213 -11.62 -7.78 12.38
N PRO A 214 -11.31 -7.51 11.11
CA PRO A 214 -12.32 -7.15 10.12
C PRO A 214 -13.45 -8.19 10.07
N PRO A 215 -14.71 -7.77 9.82
CA PRO A 215 -15.82 -8.71 9.67
C PRO A 215 -15.62 -9.60 8.43
N VAL A 216 -16.11 -10.85 8.49
CA VAL A 216 -16.03 -11.79 7.37
C VAL A 216 -17.36 -11.85 6.61
N PRO A 217 -17.37 -12.04 5.27
CA PRO A 217 -16.21 -12.19 4.40
C PRO A 217 -15.41 -10.89 4.27
N THR A 218 -14.08 -10.97 4.27
CA THR A 218 -13.22 -9.80 4.13
C THR A 218 -12.36 -9.89 2.87
N PHE A 219 -12.17 -8.75 2.21
CA PHE A 219 -11.34 -8.61 1.02
C PHE A 219 -9.92 -8.11 1.35
N ARG A 220 -9.72 -7.60 2.56
CA ARG A 220 -8.45 -7.21 3.16
C ARG A 220 -8.46 -7.54 4.62
N PHE A 221 -7.31 -7.80 5.18
CA PHE A 221 -7.13 -7.95 6.63
C PHE A 221 -6.34 -6.76 7.17
N TYR A 222 -6.67 -6.28 8.33
CA TYR A 222 -5.87 -5.30 9.06
C TYR A 222 -5.86 -5.58 10.56
N LEU A 223 -4.78 -5.13 11.18
CA LEU A 223 -4.70 -4.93 12.63
C LEU A 223 -4.80 -3.43 12.88
N GLU A 224 -5.75 -3.02 13.70
CA GLU A 224 -5.82 -1.67 14.22
C GLU A 224 -5.53 -1.70 15.71
N TYR A 225 -4.64 -0.83 16.15
CA TYR A 225 -4.17 -0.82 17.53
C TYR A 225 -3.88 0.61 17.98
N LYS A 226 -3.80 0.80 19.30
CA LYS A 226 -3.55 2.07 19.96
C LYS A 226 -2.33 2.79 19.39
N LYS A 227 -2.46 4.09 19.15
CA LYS A 227 -1.37 4.96 18.71
C LYS A 227 -0.16 4.85 19.62
N GLY A 228 1.03 4.72 19.04
CA GLY A 228 2.27 4.47 19.78
C GLY A 228 2.46 3.01 20.22
N GLY A 229 1.49 2.13 20.02
CA GLY A 229 1.68 0.68 20.12
C GLY A 229 2.58 0.15 19.02
N ASN A 230 3.14 -1.04 19.24
CA ASN A 230 4.01 -1.69 18.26
C ASN A 230 3.52 -3.12 17.97
N ALA A 231 2.38 -3.24 17.29
CA ALA A 231 1.86 -4.53 16.87
C ALA A 231 2.65 -5.07 15.69
N ARG A 232 3.14 -6.30 15.79
CA ARG A 232 3.85 -6.98 14.71
C ARG A 232 2.84 -7.47 13.66
N LEU A 233 3.16 -7.34 12.39
CA LEU A 233 2.61 -8.07 11.25
C LEU A 233 3.76 -8.28 10.27
N ASN A 234 4.26 -9.50 10.13
CA ASN A 234 5.41 -9.78 9.28
C ASN A 234 5.38 -11.24 8.79
N TYR A 235 6.17 -11.52 7.76
CA TYR A 235 6.37 -12.88 7.27
C TYR A 235 7.56 -13.51 7.98
N ASP A 236 7.37 -14.73 8.45
CA ASP A 236 8.39 -15.57 9.02
C ASP A 236 8.84 -16.58 7.96
N GLU A 237 10.09 -16.47 7.55
CA GLU A 237 10.66 -17.30 6.47
C GLU A 237 10.89 -18.76 6.93
N GLU A 238 11.12 -18.99 8.22
CA GLU A 238 11.36 -20.34 8.75
C GLU A 238 10.04 -21.11 8.89
N LEU A 239 9.04 -20.44 9.45
CA LEU A 239 7.71 -21.02 9.64
C LEU A 239 6.85 -21.00 8.38
N GLN A 240 7.25 -20.22 7.36
CA GLN A 240 6.46 -19.98 6.14
C GLN A 240 5.05 -19.43 6.45
N LEU A 241 4.97 -18.52 7.43
CA LEU A 241 3.75 -17.94 7.95
C LEU A 241 3.82 -16.42 7.92
N ILE A 242 2.68 -15.77 7.75
CA ILE A 242 2.54 -14.38 8.19
C ILE A 242 2.16 -14.42 9.66
N THR A 243 3.01 -13.89 10.53
CA THR A 243 2.78 -13.77 11.97
C THR A 243 2.32 -12.38 12.33
N PHE A 244 1.37 -12.26 13.24
CA PHE A 244 0.90 -10.98 13.74
C PHE A 244 0.63 -11.03 15.25
N ALA A 245 0.75 -9.87 15.90
CA ALA A 245 0.53 -9.76 17.33
C ALA A 245 -0.94 -10.04 17.68
N HIS A 246 -1.16 -10.91 18.67
CA HIS A 246 -2.46 -11.02 19.31
C HIS A 246 -2.74 -9.72 20.08
N LEU A 247 -3.93 -9.15 19.89
CA LEU A 247 -4.33 -7.89 20.50
C LEU A 247 -5.33 -8.14 21.63
N VAL A 248 -5.25 -7.33 22.66
CA VAL A 248 -6.22 -7.30 23.76
C VAL A 248 -6.68 -5.87 24.02
N SER A 249 -7.89 -5.71 24.53
CA SER A 249 -8.45 -4.40 24.85
C SER A 249 -8.04 -3.96 26.25
N GLU A 250 -7.35 -2.80 26.37
CA GLU A 250 -6.99 -2.21 27.67
C GLU A 250 -8.20 -1.81 28.52
N ASN A 251 -9.33 -1.52 27.89
CA ASN A 251 -10.53 -1.03 28.56
C ASN A 251 -11.68 -2.07 28.62
N GLY A 252 -11.43 -3.30 28.16
CA GLY A 252 -12.43 -4.37 28.13
C GLY A 252 -13.49 -4.21 27.03
N VAL A 253 -13.30 -3.30 26.05
CA VAL A 253 -14.19 -3.08 24.91
C VAL A 253 -13.45 -3.39 23.62
N PRO A 254 -13.44 -4.65 23.14
CA PRO A 254 -12.66 -5.06 21.96
C PRO A 254 -13.00 -4.29 20.67
N ALA A 255 -14.24 -3.89 20.48
CA ALA A 255 -14.68 -3.08 19.34
C ALA A 255 -14.09 -1.65 19.33
N ALA A 256 -13.50 -1.18 20.44
CA ALA A 256 -12.78 0.09 20.49
C ALA A 256 -11.32 -0.08 20.08
N HIS A 257 -11.07 -0.30 18.79
CA HIS A 257 -9.76 -0.70 18.23
C HIS A 257 -8.60 0.21 18.65
N TYR A 258 -8.85 1.50 18.86
CA TYR A 258 -7.85 2.45 19.36
C TYR A 258 -7.40 2.19 20.82
N THR A 259 -7.95 1.19 21.49
CA THR A 259 -7.54 0.72 22.82
C THR A 259 -6.84 -0.64 22.79
N LEU A 260 -6.72 -1.25 21.60
CA LEU A 260 -6.10 -2.54 21.47
C LEU A 260 -4.58 -2.43 21.57
N VAL A 261 -3.97 -3.34 22.32
CA VAL A 261 -2.51 -3.42 22.49
C VAL A 261 -2.04 -4.86 22.33
N PRO A 262 -0.80 -5.09 21.90
CA PRO A 262 -0.20 -6.43 21.88
C PRO A 262 -0.03 -6.98 23.31
N GLU A 263 -0.44 -8.23 23.54
CA GLU A 263 -0.23 -8.90 24.83
C GLU A 263 1.05 -9.75 24.91
N GLY A 264 1.75 -9.92 23.78
CA GLY A 264 3.01 -10.67 23.69
C GLY A 264 2.90 -12.04 23.01
N SER A 265 1.69 -12.57 22.80
CA SER A 265 1.47 -13.76 21.98
C SER A 265 1.26 -13.43 20.51
N TYR A 266 1.29 -14.45 19.65
CA TYR A 266 1.17 -14.28 18.20
C TYR A 266 0.13 -15.22 17.61
N GLU A 267 -0.59 -14.70 16.63
CA GLU A 267 -1.42 -15.44 15.69
C GLU A 267 -0.74 -15.47 14.32
N GLY A 268 -1.26 -16.26 13.39
CA GLY A 268 -0.67 -16.33 12.06
C GLY A 268 -1.66 -16.61 10.95
N PHE A 269 -1.15 -16.47 9.72
CA PHE A 269 -1.82 -16.95 8.52
C PHE A 269 -0.88 -17.85 7.72
N LYS A 270 -1.38 -19.01 7.30
CA LYS A 270 -0.71 -19.92 6.37
C LYS A 270 -1.41 -19.91 5.01
N TRP A 271 -0.61 -19.87 3.93
CA TRP A 271 -1.18 -19.98 2.60
C TRP A 271 -1.53 -21.43 2.29
N VAL A 272 -2.82 -21.71 2.05
CA VAL A 272 -3.35 -23.04 1.77
C VAL A 272 -4.38 -22.94 0.66
N GLN A 273 -4.14 -23.62 -0.47
CA GLN A 273 -5.09 -23.74 -1.58
C GLN A 273 -5.70 -22.40 -2.05
N GLY A 274 -4.86 -21.36 -2.18
CA GLY A 274 -5.31 -20.05 -2.65
C GLY A 274 -5.94 -19.16 -1.58
N LYS A 275 -5.81 -19.52 -0.30
CA LYS A 275 -6.34 -18.78 0.85
C LYS A 275 -5.28 -18.59 1.93
N TRP A 276 -5.37 -17.50 2.66
CA TRP A 276 -4.70 -17.30 3.94
C TRP A 276 -5.59 -17.82 5.06
N VAL A 277 -5.21 -18.99 5.60
CA VAL A 277 -5.94 -19.68 6.67
C VAL A 277 -5.33 -19.29 8.01
N HIS A 278 -6.15 -18.85 8.93
CA HIS A 278 -5.78 -18.35 10.24
C HIS A 278 -5.28 -19.49 11.16
N ILE A 279 -4.22 -19.19 11.90
CA ILE A 279 -3.64 -20.01 12.97
C ILE A 279 -3.79 -19.20 14.25
N PRO A 280 -4.62 -19.65 15.20
CA PRO A 280 -4.98 -18.86 16.39
C PRO A 280 -3.85 -18.70 17.41
N VAL A 281 -2.87 -19.59 17.40
CA VAL A 281 -1.67 -19.54 18.24
C VAL A 281 -0.47 -19.96 17.41
N VAL A 282 0.52 -19.11 17.34
CA VAL A 282 1.82 -19.45 16.75
C VAL A 282 2.81 -19.64 17.89
N ASP A 283 3.18 -20.91 18.10
CA ASP A 283 4.30 -21.25 18.97
C ASP A 283 5.58 -21.22 18.11
N ALA A 284 6.53 -20.38 18.48
CA ALA A 284 7.81 -20.26 17.78
C ALA A 284 8.64 -21.57 17.84
N LEU A 285 8.26 -22.50 18.73
CA LEU A 285 8.89 -23.81 18.87
C LEU A 285 8.18 -24.92 18.09
N ASP A 286 7.00 -24.66 17.51
CA ASP A 286 6.28 -25.62 16.67
C ASP A 286 6.51 -25.35 15.19
N PRO A 287 7.37 -26.11 14.50
CA PRO A 287 7.63 -25.95 13.08
C PRO A 287 6.44 -26.34 12.19
N ASN A 288 5.39 -26.97 12.75
CA ASN A 288 4.19 -27.37 12.00
C ASN A 288 2.90 -27.10 12.80
N PRO A 289 2.56 -25.81 13.01
CA PRO A 289 1.38 -25.46 13.79
C PRO A 289 0.12 -26.08 13.19
N GLN A 290 -0.73 -26.65 14.05
CA GLN A 290 -1.97 -27.33 13.65
C GLN A 290 -2.94 -26.34 12.99
N ILE A 291 -3.27 -26.58 11.72
CA ILE A 291 -4.31 -25.85 11.02
C ILE A 291 -5.65 -26.46 11.39
N ASN A 292 -6.39 -25.80 12.26
CA ASN A 292 -7.80 -26.12 12.50
C ASN A 292 -8.67 -25.24 11.59
N PRO A 293 -9.12 -25.72 10.43
CA PRO A 293 -10.02 -24.94 9.59
C PRO A 293 -11.28 -24.59 10.41
N PRO A 294 -11.85 -23.41 10.26
CA PRO A 294 -13.12 -23.07 10.86
C PRO A 294 -14.13 -24.17 10.51
N LYS A 295 -14.83 -24.73 11.50
CA LYS A 295 -15.97 -25.60 11.21
C LYS A 295 -16.92 -24.79 10.34
N GLU A 296 -17.30 -25.34 9.19
CA GLU A 296 -18.31 -24.72 8.33
C GLU A 296 -19.52 -24.37 9.21
N ASN A 297 -19.98 -23.13 9.12
CA ASN A 297 -21.24 -22.78 9.75
C ASN A 297 -22.31 -23.69 9.16
N PRO A 298 -23.14 -24.33 9.96
CA PRO A 298 -24.24 -25.13 9.43
C PRO A 298 -25.09 -24.23 8.53
N ALA A 299 -25.41 -24.74 7.35
CA ALA A 299 -26.26 -24.01 6.39
C ALA A 299 -27.53 -23.49 7.09
N PRO A 300 -28.03 -22.28 6.76
CA PRO A 300 -29.25 -21.74 7.36
C PRO A 300 -30.42 -22.70 7.06
N GLY A 301 -30.79 -23.52 8.01
CA GLY A 301 -31.80 -24.57 7.89
C GLY A 301 -31.67 -25.69 8.93
N ASN A 302 -30.47 -25.87 9.51
CA ASN A 302 -30.24 -26.90 10.53
C ASN A 302 -29.93 -26.30 11.92
N MET A 303 -30.71 -25.35 12.38
CA MET A 303 -30.68 -24.99 13.81
C MET A 303 -31.40 -26.12 14.59
N PRO A 304 -30.80 -26.67 15.65
CA PRO A 304 -31.51 -27.57 16.55
C PRO A 304 -32.66 -26.79 17.20
N THR A 305 -33.88 -27.17 16.90
CA THR A 305 -35.07 -26.68 17.59
C THR A 305 -35.06 -27.26 19.01
N GLY A 306 -34.44 -26.54 19.96
CA GLY A 306 -34.32 -26.99 21.33
C GLY A 306 -33.70 -25.98 22.27
N LEU A 307 -34.21 -24.74 22.27
CA LEU A 307 -33.96 -23.86 23.40
C LEU A 307 -34.86 -24.29 24.57
N PRO A 308 -34.35 -24.56 25.77
CA PRO A 308 -35.18 -24.82 26.94
C PRO A 308 -36.01 -23.60 27.29
N VAL A 309 -37.31 -23.74 27.21
CA VAL A 309 -38.28 -22.71 27.64
C VAL A 309 -38.07 -22.42 29.12
N PRO A 310 -37.83 -21.19 29.55
CA PRO A 310 -37.71 -20.87 30.96
C PRO A 310 -39.01 -21.15 31.68
N LYS A 311 -39.01 -22.06 32.69
CA LYS A 311 -40.16 -22.34 33.55
C LYS A 311 -40.58 -21.09 34.29
N LYS A 312 -41.79 -20.60 34.05
CA LYS A 312 -42.43 -19.54 34.88
C LYS A 312 -42.46 -19.97 36.33
N LYS A 313 -41.83 -19.21 37.21
CA LYS A 313 -42.04 -19.34 38.66
C LYS A 313 -43.50 -19.03 38.97
N LYS A 314 -44.20 -20.00 39.53
CA LYS A 314 -45.53 -19.80 40.14
C LYS A 314 -45.39 -18.82 41.34
N SER A 315 -46.03 -17.69 41.26
CA SER A 315 -46.21 -16.82 42.41
C SER A 315 -47.13 -17.54 43.41
N GLY A 316 -46.60 -17.94 44.53
CA GLY A 316 -47.38 -18.43 45.65
C GLY A 316 -48.09 -17.25 46.32
N THR A 317 -49.41 -17.24 46.24
CA THR A 317 -50.28 -16.48 47.11
C THR A 317 -50.27 -17.15 48.47
N GLY A 318 -49.65 -16.52 49.45
CA GLY A 318 -49.80 -16.86 50.86
C GLY A 318 -50.86 -15.94 51.52
N ASN A 319 -51.98 -16.51 51.84
CA ASN A 319 -52.90 -15.93 52.85
C ASN A 319 -52.32 -16.17 54.25
N ASN A 320 -52.18 -15.14 55.00
CA ASN A 320 -52.66 -14.80 56.35
C ASN A 320 -51.97 -13.54 56.87
#